data_082e3b48598873f7fa419f80be906f51
#
_entry.id   082e3b48598873f7fa419f80be906f51
#
_cell.length_a   1.000
_cell.length_b   1.000
_cell.length_c   1.000
_cell.angle_alpha   90.00
_cell.angle_beta   90.00
_cell.angle_gamma   90.00
#
_symmetry.space_group_name_H-M   'P 1'
#
loop_
_entity.id
_entity.type
_entity.pdbx_description
1 polymer ?
#
loop_
_entity_poly.entity_id
_entity_poly.type
_entity_poly.pdbx_seq_one_letter_code
_entity_poly.pdbx_strand_id
1 'polypeptide(L)'
;MKRSPLSLLVAAAFSFACCTPIAACEQQSADCSELGVNSSNAPTSTNAQSTNIVVLIDLPNNTQDTIDKVINQVYNTIEHQLDGITEFSLTAGVYTGQSNNVTTVTCMDGTARSFTYVEGENNETRQKRERKEYFDSTKKQLENTLATSTHNKSTSGDFRSLLSWSKDKITQNNTGNTKVILWSNFLSNGTDCLNIESPSSGSSALADEIAQRCQDADLLPTLGNIDVQVLGSGYGTDTSLASFSSQLATAFCKRISTNCRVSQGK
;
A
#
# COMPACT_ATOMS: atom_id res chain seq x y z
N MET A 1 62.37 58.73 -17.42
CA MET A 1 63.12 59.02 -16.16
C MET A 1 62.20 58.79 -14.97
N LYS A 2 62.73 58.11 -13.93
CA LYS A 2 62.21 57.94 -12.56
C LYS A 2 61.04 56.96 -12.41
N ARG A 3 61.25 55.68 -12.03
CA ARG A 3 61.58 55.07 -10.73
C ARG A 3 60.36 55.02 -9.82
N SER A 4 60.03 53.76 -9.56
CA SER A 4 59.25 53.10 -8.49
C SER A 4 59.27 53.75 -7.09
N PRO A 5 58.45 53.34 -6.08
CA PRO A 5 58.47 51.95 -5.57
C PRO A 5 57.10 51.36 -5.14
N LEU A 6 57.07 50.09 -5.22
CA LEU A 6 56.60 49.09 -4.23
C LEU A 6 55.86 49.59 -2.97
N SER A 7 54.68 49.09 -2.76
CA SER A 7 54.13 48.87 -1.43
C SER A 7 53.31 47.56 -1.45
N LEU A 8 53.85 46.58 -0.76
CA LEU A 8 53.22 45.32 -0.38
C LEU A 8 52.06 45.65 0.58
N LEU A 9 50.86 45.22 0.28
CA LEU A 9 49.81 45.12 1.26
C LEU A 9 49.26 43.70 1.19
N VAL A 10 49.63 42.93 2.19
CA VAL A 10 49.09 41.61 2.50
C VAL A 10 47.67 41.80 2.99
N ALA A 11 46.69 41.41 2.18
CA ALA A 11 45.31 41.30 2.62
C ALA A 11 45.03 39.82 2.87
N ALA A 12 44.96 39.49 4.15
CA ALA A 12 44.51 38.18 4.62
C ALA A 12 43.02 38.00 4.22
N ALA A 13 42.81 37.10 3.27
CA ALA A 13 41.47 36.64 2.93
C ALA A 13 40.98 35.66 4.00
N PHE A 14 40.14 36.14 4.90
CA PHE A 14 39.33 35.27 5.74
C PHE A 14 38.26 34.64 4.87
N SER A 15 38.52 33.41 4.43
CA SER A 15 37.49 32.55 3.86
C SER A 15 36.57 32.08 4.97
N PHE A 16 35.46 32.80 5.19
CA PHE A 16 34.33 32.25 5.90
C PHE A 16 33.69 31.18 5.04
N ALA A 17 34.08 29.93 5.26
CA ALA A 17 33.33 28.79 4.83
C ALA A 17 32.02 28.78 5.62
N CYS A 18 30.96 29.33 5.07
CA CYS A 18 29.59 29.08 5.50
C CYS A 18 29.27 27.60 5.21
N CYS A 19 29.67 26.72 6.11
CA CYS A 19 29.04 25.42 6.23
C CYS A 19 27.62 25.64 6.75
N THR A 20 26.68 25.86 5.84
CA THR A 20 25.29 25.59 6.15
C THR A 20 25.18 24.06 6.31
N PRO A 21 24.79 23.56 7.49
CA PRO A 21 24.38 22.17 7.58
C PRO A 21 23.09 22.08 6.75
N ILE A 22 23.18 21.52 5.55
CA ILE A 22 22.06 20.89 4.91
C ILE A 22 21.70 19.79 5.92
N ALA A 23 20.71 20.08 6.78
CA ALA A 23 20.00 19.05 7.48
C ALA A 23 19.35 18.21 6.39
N ALA A 24 20.09 17.24 5.88
CA ALA A 24 19.50 16.08 5.29
C ALA A 24 18.54 15.58 6.37
N CYS A 25 17.24 15.76 6.18
CA CYS A 25 16.26 14.95 6.84
C CYS A 25 16.61 13.52 6.41
N GLU A 26 17.51 12.89 7.14
CA GLU A 26 17.57 11.44 7.21
C GLU A 26 16.16 11.04 7.62
N GLN A 27 15.40 10.64 6.64
CA GLN A 27 14.20 9.89 6.81
C GLN A 27 14.65 8.68 7.62
N GLN A 28 14.52 8.78 8.96
CA GLN A 28 14.77 7.67 9.87
C GLN A 28 13.93 6.53 9.32
N SER A 29 14.58 5.61 8.63
CA SER A 29 13.98 4.33 8.30
C SER A 29 13.57 3.75 9.65
N ALA A 30 12.27 3.77 9.93
CA ALA A 30 11.74 3.19 11.15
C ALA A 30 12.31 1.77 11.23
N ASP A 31 13.12 1.53 12.25
CA ASP A 31 13.72 0.21 12.43
C ASP A 31 12.60 -0.77 12.80
N CYS A 32 12.16 -1.51 11.79
CA CYS A 32 11.07 -2.48 11.97
C CYS A 32 11.49 -3.64 12.88
N SER A 33 12.78 -3.76 13.20
CA SER A 33 13.29 -4.77 14.13
C SER A 33 12.96 -4.43 15.59
N GLU A 34 12.77 -3.15 15.91
CA GLU A 34 12.35 -2.71 17.24
C GLU A 34 10.86 -2.99 17.52
N LEU A 35 10.09 -3.37 16.51
CA LEU A 35 8.67 -3.70 16.66
C LEU A 35 8.43 -5.08 17.31
N GLY A 36 9.15 -5.35 18.40
CA GLY A 36 8.78 -6.40 19.36
C GLY A 36 8.97 -7.85 18.91
N VAL A 37 9.51 -8.09 17.72
CA VAL A 37 9.75 -9.46 17.25
C VAL A 37 11.24 -9.64 17.03
N ASN A 38 11.90 -10.38 17.89
CA ASN A 38 13.27 -10.81 17.70
C ASN A 38 13.38 -11.53 16.35
N SER A 39 13.81 -10.82 15.33
CA SER A 39 14.06 -11.37 14.00
C SER A 39 15.18 -12.44 13.97
N SER A 40 15.87 -12.62 15.10
CA SER A 40 16.93 -13.61 15.26
C SER A 40 16.42 -15.06 15.43
N ASN A 41 15.13 -15.26 15.65
CA ASN A 41 14.51 -16.58 15.77
C ASN A 41 13.27 -16.74 14.88
N ALA A 42 13.16 -15.96 13.80
CA ALA A 42 12.23 -16.38 12.76
C ALA A 42 12.75 -17.74 12.26
N PRO A 43 12.11 -18.87 12.60
CA PRO A 43 12.40 -20.07 11.88
C PRO A 43 12.16 -19.68 10.42
N THR A 44 13.10 -19.97 9.54
CA THR A 44 12.86 -20.14 8.12
C THR A 44 11.83 -21.26 8.03
N SER A 45 10.62 -20.91 8.45
CA SER A 45 9.49 -21.82 8.46
C SER A 45 9.08 -22.00 7.02
N THR A 46 9.60 -23.04 6.42
CA THR A 46 8.99 -23.73 5.29
C THR A 46 7.60 -24.29 5.65
N ASN A 47 7.02 -23.85 6.77
CA ASN A 47 5.72 -24.29 7.20
C ASN A 47 4.64 -23.67 6.32
N ALA A 48 3.97 -24.52 5.56
CA ALA A 48 2.82 -24.26 4.71
C ALA A 48 1.59 -23.64 5.42
N GLN A 49 1.74 -23.11 6.61
CA GLN A 49 0.66 -22.60 7.45
C GLN A 49 0.71 -21.10 7.74
N SER A 50 1.78 -20.37 7.34
CA SER A 50 1.78 -18.93 7.52
C SER A 50 0.80 -18.25 6.53
N THR A 51 0.02 -17.29 7.04
CA THR A 51 -0.89 -16.50 6.21
C THR A 51 -0.18 -15.25 5.72
N ASN A 52 -0.20 -15.02 4.41
CA ASN A 52 0.30 -13.78 3.81
C ASN A 52 -0.88 -12.85 3.45
N ILE A 53 -0.91 -11.66 4.02
CA ILE A 53 -1.89 -10.61 3.68
C ILE A 53 -1.20 -9.57 2.80
N VAL A 54 -1.70 -9.40 1.59
CA VAL A 54 -1.25 -8.36 0.65
C VAL A 54 -2.30 -7.27 0.58
N VAL A 55 -1.93 -6.06 0.99
CA VAL A 55 -2.80 -4.88 1.01
C VAL A 55 -2.44 -3.98 -0.16
N LEU A 56 -3.42 -3.60 -0.94
CA LEU A 56 -3.29 -2.74 -2.12
C LEU A 56 -4.20 -1.53 -1.94
N ILE A 57 -3.64 -0.33 -2.00
CA ILE A 57 -4.40 0.89 -1.77
C ILE A 57 -4.24 1.86 -2.94
N ASP A 58 -5.38 2.18 -3.54
CA ASP A 58 -5.54 3.18 -4.60
C ASP A 58 -6.46 4.29 -4.09
N LEU A 59 -5.88 5.38 -3.60
CA LEU A 59 -6.63 6.49 -3.02
C LEU A 59 -7.15 7.46 -4.11
N PRO A 60 -8.39 7.94 -4.02
CA PRO A 60 -8.88 9.02 -4.86
C PRO A 60 -8.30 10.39 -4.46
N ASN A 61 -7.93 10.56 -3.20
CA ASN A 61 -7.29 11.74 -2.63
C ASN A 61 -6.63 11.38 -1.30
N ASN A 62 -5.76 12.24 -0.79
CA ASN A 62 -5.04 12.06 0.48
C ASN A 62 -5.53 13.00 1.61
N THR A 63 -6.82 13.32 1.64
CA THR A 63 -7.38 14.04 2.79
C THR A 63 -7.35 13.16 4.03
N GLN A 64 -7.18 13.76 5.22
CA GLN A 64 -7.12 13.02 6.48
C GLN A 64 -8.35 12.12 6.67
N ASP A 65 -9.54 12.64 6.35
CA ASP A 65 -10.80 11.91 6.42
C ASP A 65 -10.80 10.63 5.56
N THR A 66 -10.23 10.72 4.35
CA THR A 66 -10.08 9.58 3.45
C THR A 66 -9.07 8.58 4.02
N ILE A 67 -7.92 9.06 4.49
CA ILE A 67 -6.87 8.22 5.07
C ILE A 67 -7.42 7.46 6.27
N ASP A 68 -8.08 8.14 7.22
CA ASP A 68 -8.65 7.54 8.42
C ASP A 68 -9.65 6.44 8.08
N LYS A 69 -10.51 6.68 7.10
CA LYS A 69 -11.50 5.69 6.66
C LYS A 69 -10.85 4.46 6.02
N VAL A 70 -9.89 4.68 5.13
CA VAL A 70 -9.13 3.59 4.49
C VAL A 70 -8.43 2.74 5.53
N ILE A 71 -7.69 3.38 6.44
CA ILE A 71 -6.96 2.72 7.52
C ILE A 71 -7.91 1.87 8.36
N ASN A 72 -9.03 2.44 8.79
CA ASN A 72 -9.99 1.72 9.62
C ASN A 72 -10.60 0.51 8.88
N GLN A 73 -10.99 0.66 7.63
CA GLN A 73 -11.55 -0.45 6.85
C GLN A 73 -10.52 -1.55 6.60
N VAL A 74 -9.29 -1.17 6.22
CA VAL A 74 -8.21 -2.12 5.94
C VAL A 74 -7.82 -2.89 7.19
N TYR A 75 -7.58 -2.19 8.32
CA TYR A 75 -7.14 -2.86 9.54
C TYR A 75 -8.23 -3.71 10.18
N ASN A 76 -9.48 -3.28 10.17
CA ASN A 76 -10.60 -4.13 10.59
C ASN A 76 -10.66 -5.42 9.76
N THR A 77 -10.38 -5.32 8.46
CA THR A 77 -10.35 -6.49 7.57
C THR A 77 -9.15 -7.38 7.86
N ILE A 78 -7.95 -6.81 8.07
CA ILE A 78 -6.74 -7.56 8.43
C ILE A 78 -6.96 -8.31 9.74
N GLU A 79 -7.45 -7.64 10.78
CA GLU A 79 -7.70 -8.24 12.09
C GLU A 79 -8.68 -9.40 12.00
N HIS A 80 -9.77 -9.21 11.26
CA HIS A 80 -10.74 -10.27 11.02
C HIS A 80 -10.15 -11.46 10.24
N GLN A 81 -9.31 -11.21 9.24
CA GLN A 81 -8.69 -12.27 8.44
C GLN A 81 -7.58 -13.01 9.19
N LEU A 82 -7.00 -12.40 10.22
CA LEU A 82 -5.95 -12.95 11.07
C LEU A 82 -6.47 -13.42 12.44
N ASP A 83 -7.79 -13.49 12.61
CA ASP A 83 -8.36 -14.02 13.85
C ASP A 83 -7.91 -15.48 14.08
N GLY A 84 -7.36 -15.74 15.26
CA GLY A 84 -6.79 -17.06 15.60
C GLY A 84 -5.47 -17.41 14.89
N ILE A 85 -4.94 -16.55 14.02
CA ILE A 85 -3.68 -16.79 13.30
C ILE A 85 -2.54 -16.11 14.05
N THR A 86 -1.52 -16.89 14.40
CA THR A 86 -0.34 -16.41 15.15
C THR A 86 0.89 -16.20 14.28
N GLU A 87 0.92 -16.79 13.08
CA GLU A 87 2.04 -16.64 12.13
C GLU A 87 1.54 -16.06 10.82
N PHE A 88 2.02 -14.87 10.48
CA PHE A 88 1.60 -14.19 9.27
C PHE A 88 2.65 -13.21 8.76
N SER A 89 2.49 -12.78 7.52
CA SER A 89 3.22 -11.65 6.95
C SER A 89 2.23 -10.61 6.41
N LEU A 90 2.62 -9.33 6.51
CA LEU A 90 1.91 -8.22 5.89
C LEU A 90 2.76 -7.62 4.78
N THR A 91 2.16 -7.43 3.62
CA THR A 91 2.76 -6.69 2.52
C THR A 91 1.78 -5.61 2.10
N ALA A 92 2.22 -4.34 2.03
CA ALA A 92 1.34 -3.29 1.57
C ALA A 92 1.97 -2.45 0.46
N GLY A 93 1.20 -2.23 -0.60
CA GLY A 93 1.51 -1.36 -1.71
C GLY A 93 0.50 -0.23 -1.83
N VAL A 94 1.01 0.99 -1.95
CA VAL A 94 0.20 2.20 -2.16
C VAL A 94 0.51 2.76 -3.54
N TYR A 95 -0.52 2.99 -4.34
CA TYR A 95 -0.36 3.71 -5.61
C TYR A 95 -0.19 5.20 -5.34
N THR A 96 0.86 5.82 -5.88
CA THR A 96 1.24 7.20 -5.57
C THR A 96 0.94 8.21 -6.68
N GLY A 97 0.14 7.80 -7.67
CA GLY A 97 -0.30 8.71 -8.74
C GLY A 97 0.72 8.94 -9.86
N GLN A 98 1.87 8.29 -9.82
CA GLN A 98 2.83 8.29 -10.94
C GLN A 98 2.75 6.96 -11.67
N SER A 99 2.79 6.98 -13.00
CA SER A 99 2.71 5.76 -13.82
C SER A 99 3.68 4.69 -13.32
N ASN A 100 3.15 3.53 -12.99
CA ASN A 100 3.86 2.34 -12.51
C ASN A 100 4.55 2.46 -11.14
N ASN A 101 4.30 3.49 -10.34
CA ASN A 101 4.90 3.63 -9.02
C ASN A 101 3.96 3.13 -7.91
N VAL A 102 4.25 1.93 -7.45
CA VAL A 102 3.68 1.39 -6.22
C VAL A 102 4.73 1.48 -5.13
N THR A 103 4.44 2.26 -4.10
CA THR A 103 5.31 2.40 -2.93
C THR A 103 5.00 1.28 -1.94
N THR A 104 6.01 0.49 -1.59
CA THR A 104 5.91 -0.49 -0.49
C THR A 104 5.91 0.24 0.84
N VAL A 105 4.96 -0.10 1.71
CA VAL A 105 4.87 0.49 3.04
C VAL A 105 5.95 -0.12 3.95
N THR A 106 6.70 0.74 4.63
CA THR A 106 7.71 0.31 5.60
C THR A 106 7.10 -0.60 6.67
N CYS A 107 7.80 -1.66 7.05
CA CYS A 107 7.35 -2.71 7.98
C CYS A 107 6.18 -3.58 7.50
N MET A 108 5.71 -3.35 6.27
CA MET A 108 4.74 -4.20 5.59
C MET A 108 5.36 -4.70 4.27
N ASP A 109 6.50 -5.35 4.35
CA ASP A 109 7.34 -5.77 3.23
C ASP A 109 7.25 -7.28 2.92
N GLY A 110 6.39 -7.99 3.64
CA GLY A 110 6.22 -9.44 3.52
C GLY A 110 7.08 -10.26 4.49
N THR A 111 7.82 -9.61 5.38
CA THR A 111 8.56 -10.32 6.43
C THR A 111 7.58 -11.05 7.35
N ALA A 112 7.76 -12.37 7.46
CA ALA A 112 6.93 -13.20 8.33
C ALA A 112 7.16 -12.86 9.81
N ARG A 113 6.06 -12.82 10.57
CA ARG A 113 6.04 -12.58 12.01
C ARG A 113 5.36 -13.72 12.71
N SER A 114 5.92 -14.12 13.85
CA SER A 114 5.34 -15.14 14.71
C SER A 114 4.97 -14.53 16.06
N PHE A 115 3.72 -14.69 16.43
CA PHE A 115 3.18 -14.34 17.75
C PHE A 115 2.76 -15.61 18.48
N THR A 116 3.55 -16.68 18.32
CA THR A 116 3.28 -17.97 18.91
C THR A 116 3.59 -17.94 20.39
N TYR A 117 2.68 -18.49 21.19
CA TYR A 117 2.89 -18.69 22.62
C TYR A 117 3.84 -19.87 22.85
N VAL A 118 4.88 -19.64 23.65
CA VAL A 118 5.76 -20.70 24.14
C VAL A 118 5.44 -20.92 25.62
N GLU A 119 5.00 -22.11 25.95
CA GLU A 119 4.61 -22.47 27.32
C GLU A 119 5.82 -22.31 28.27
N GLY A 120 5.64 -21.54 29.35
CA GLY A 120 6.66 -21.29 30.39
C GLY A 120 7.46 -20.00 30.25
N GLU A 121 7.56 -19.37 29.07
CA GLU A 121 8.34 -18.14 28.89
C GLU A 121 7.50 -16.86 28.76
N ASN A 122 6.33 -16.98 28.21
CA ASN A 122 5.47 -15.83 27.94
C ASN A 122 4.03 -16.14 28.25
N ASN A 123 3.40 -15.20 28.90
CA ASN A 123 1.98 -15.25 29.10
C ASN A 123 1.26 -14.71 27.86
N GLU A 124 0.03 -15.12 27.67
CA GLU A 124 -0.87 -14.66 26.62
C GLU A 124 -0.95 -13.11 26.53
N THR A 125 -0.79 -12.44 27.67
CA THR A 125 -0.79 -10.98 27.77
C THR A 125 0.36 -10.34 27.02
N ARG A 126 1.57 -10.92 27.06
CA ARG A 126 2.74 -10.42 26.33
C ARG A 126 2.53 -10.57 24.82
N GLN A 127 2.07 -11.73 24.38
CA GLN A 127 1.77 -11.99 22.97
C GLN A 127 0.74 -10.99 22.41
N LYS A 128 -0.36 -10.77 23.15
CA LYS A 128 -1.38 -9.80 22.77
C LYS A 128 -0.82 -8.38 22.69
N ARG A 129 0.04 -8.01 23.63
CA ARG A 129 0.69 -6.70 23.62
C ARG A 129 1.61 -6.53 22.41
N GLU A 130 2.52 -7.49 22.15
CA GLU A 130 3.46 -7.44 21.04
C GLU A 130 2.73 -7.39 19.68
N ARG A 131 1.67 -8.19 19.54
CA ARG A 131 0.81 -8.16 18.36
C ARG A 131 0.14 -6.79 18.17
N LYS A 132 -0.38 -6.21 19.25
CA LYS A 132 -0.99 -4.88 19.22
C LYS A 132 0.03 -3.81 18.84
N GLU A 133 1.20 -3.81 19.44
CA GLU A 133 2.29 -2.88 19.14
C GLU A 133 2.71 -2.97 17.67
N TYR A 134 2.78 -4.18 17.12
CA TYR A 134 3.04 -4.40 15.70
C TYR A 134 1.95 -3.78 14.81
N PHE A 135 0.67 -4.01 15.10
CA PHE A 135 -0.42 -3.42 14.33
C PHE A 135 -0.46 -1.90 14.45
N ASP A 136 -0.28 -1.35 15.65
CA ASP A 136 -0.25 0.10 15.86
C ASP A 136 0.89 0.75 15.04
N SER A 137 2.05 0.12 15.01
CA SER A 137 3.20 0.60 14.25
C SER A 137 3.01 0.51 12.74
N THR A 138 2.55 -0.62 12.23
CA THR A 138 2.28 -0.79 10.79
C THR A 138 1.16 0.14 10.33
N LYS A 139 0.14 0.35 11.16
CA LYS A 139 -0.93 1.33 10.94
C LYS A 139 -0.38 2.75 10.77
N LYS A 140 0.52 3.16 11.66
CA LYS A 140 1.18 4.47 11.58
C LYS A 140 2.05 4.60 10.33
N GLN A 141 2.77 3.56 9.95
CA GLN A 141 3.58 3.58 8.72
C GLN A 141 2.71 3.68 7.47
N LEU A 142 1.60 2.96 7.44
CA LEU A 142 0.63 3.08 6.36
C LEU A 142 0.03 4.48 6.29
N GLU A 143 -0.39 5.06 7.40
CA GLU A 143 -0.90 6.42 7.49
C GLU A 143 0.11 7.44 6.95
N ASN A 144 1.37 7.37 7.38
CA ASN A 144 2.44 8.24 6.91
C ASN A 144 2.66 8.09 5.39
N THR A 145 2.63 6.86 4.87
CA THR A 145 2.80 6.61 3.43
C THR A 145 1.65 7.21 2.64
N LEU A 146 0.41 7.06 3.12
CA LEU A 146 -0.77 7.63 2.47
C LEU A 146 -0.77 9.16 2.51
N ALA A 147 -0.37 9.77 3.62
CA ALA A 147 -0.30 11.22 3.78
C ALA A 147 0.78 11.87 2.89
N THR A 148 1.89 11.16 2.65
CA THR A 148 2.99 11.66 1.81
C THR A 148 2.83 11.32 0.33
N SER A 149 1.89 10.44 -0.04
CA SER A 149 1.63 10.13 -1.44
C SER A 149 1.09 11.37 -2.17
N THR A 150 1.79 11.80 -3.20
CA THR A 150 1.42 12.96 -4.00
C THR A 150 0.39 12.58 -5.04
N HIS A 151 -0.89 12.70 -4.70
CA HIS A 151 -1.94 12.61 -5.71
C HIS A 151 -1.99 13.91 -6.51
N ASN A 152 -1.42 13.90 -7.69
CA ASN A 152 -1.77 14.91 -8.68
C ASN A 152 -3.25 14.73 -9.01
N LYS A 153 -4.06 15.76 -8.81
CA LYS A 153 -5.51 15.78 -9.09
C LYS A 153 -5.88 15.36 -10.52
N SER A 154 -4.90 15.24 -11.39
CA SER A 154 -5.06 14.85 -12.80
C SER A 154 -4.72 13.40 -13.11
N THR A 155 -4.12 12.68 -12.18
CA THR A 155 -3.81 11.26 -12.39
C THR A 155 -4.80 10.41 -11.58
N SER A 156 -5.65 9.79 -12.32
CA SER A 156 -6.56 8.75 -11.84
C SER A 156 -5.81 7.60 -11.17
N GLY A 157 -6.39 7.01 -10.16
CA GLY A 157 -5.89 5.79 -9.55
C GLY A 157 -5.65 4.69 -10.60
N ASP A 158 -4.71 3.80 -10.35
CA ASP A 158 -4.46 2.66 -11.22
C ASP A 158 -4.30 1.37 -10.38
N PHE A 159 -5.43 0.81 -10.00
CA PHE A 159 -5.46 -0.46 -9.27
C PHE A 159 -4.83 -1.62 -10.07
N ARG A 160 -4.68 -1.51 -11.40
CA ARG A 160 -4.03 -2.53 -12.22
C ARG A 160 -2.53 -2.61 -11.93
N SER A 161 -1.87 -1.46 -11.79
CA SER A 161 -0.46 -1.41 -11.37
C SER A 161 -0.27 -2.07 -10.01
N LEU A 162 -1.21 -1.87 -9.08
CA LEU A 162 -1.21 -2.54 -7.79
C LEU A 162 -1.39 -4.06 -7.92
N LEU A 163 -2.29 -4.51 -8.78
CA LEU A 163 -2.49 -5.95 -9.03
C LEU A 163 -1.25 -6.60 -9.64
N SER A 164 -0.60 -5.93 -10.61
CA SER A 164 0.65 -6.42 -11.20
C SER A 164 1.75 -6.53 -10.15
N TRP A 165 1.92 -5.48 -9.35
CA TRP A 165 2.87 -5.47 -8.24
C TRP A 165 2.57 -6.59 -7.22
N SER A 166 1.29 -6.82 -6.90
CA SER A 166 0.91 -7.87 -5.95
C SER A 166 1.22 -9.27 -6.47
N LYS A 167 1.03 -9.51 -7.76
CA LYS A 167 1.36 -10.78 -8.39
C LYS A 167 2.84 -11.13 -8.21
N ASP A 168 3.73 -10.14 -8.39
CA ASP A 168 5.16 -10.31 -8.16
C ASP A 168 5.45 -10.64 -6.69
N LYS A 169 4.82 -9.91 -5.74
CA LYS A 169 4.99 -10.15 -4.31
C LYS A 169 4.45 -11.51 -3.85
N ILE A 170 3.32 -11.93 -4.38
CA ILE A 170 2.74 -13.25 -4.10
C ILE A 170 3.67 -14.36 -4.59
N THR A 171 4.22 -14.22 -5.79
CA THR A 171 5.15 -15.19 -6.36
C THR A 171 6.45 -15.27 -5.56
N GLN A 172 6.95 -14.14 -5.06
CA GLN A 172 8.17 -14.09 -4.24
C GLN A 172 7.98 -14.76 -2.87
N ASN A 173 6.84 -14.55 -2.25
CA ASN A 173 6.60 -15.01 -0.87
C ASN A 173 6.13 -16.46 -0.77
N ASN A 174 5.68 -17.08 -1.86
CA ASN A 174 5.28 -18.50 -2.02
C ASN A 174 4.69 -19.18 -0.75
N THR A 175 3.95 -18.45 0.06
CA THR A 175 3.24 -18.99 1.22
C THR A 175 1.89 -19.53 0.78
N GLY A 176 1.56 -20.75 1.17
CA GLY A 176 0.39 -21.48 0.66
C GLY A 176 -0.97 -20.83 0.93
N ASN A 177 -1.05 -19.83 1.81
CA ASN A 177 -2.29 -19.14 2.17
C ASN A 177 -2.13 -17.63 2.01
N THR A 178 -2.33 -17.16 0.79
CA THR A 178 -2.28 -15.71 0.49
C THR A 178 -3.68 -15.16 0.35
N LYS A 179 -3.91 -13.99 0.97
CA LYS A 179 -5.14 -13.19 0.85
C LYS A 179 -4.77 -11.78 0.39
N VAL A 180 -5.61 -11.19 -0.45
CA VAL A 180 -5.42 -9.84 -0.98
C VAL A 180 -6.56 -8.94 -0.51
N ILE A 181 -6.22 -7.77 0.00
CA ILE A 181 -7.16 -6.70 0.33
C ILE A 181 -6.89 -5.56 -0.65
N LEU A 182 -7.82 -5.28 -1.54
CA LEU A 182 -7.75 -4.18 -2.50
C LEU A 182 -8.71 -3.07 -2.09
N TRP A 183 -8.19 -1.92 -1.75
CA TRP A 183 -8.99 -0.72 -1.51
C TRP A 183 -8.87 0.22 -2.72
N SER A 184 -9.98 0.45 -3.41
CA SER A 184 -10.09 1.39 -4.54
C SER A 184 -11.53 1.84 -4.72
N ASN A 185 -11.74 3.06 -5.17
CA ASN A 185 -13.07 3.50 -5.58
C ASN A 185 -13.44 3.10 -7.02
N PHE A 186 -12.52 2.46 -7.75
CA PHE A 186 -12.69 2.00 -9.15
C PHE A 186 -13.09 3.07 -10.16
N LEU A 187 -13.01 4.34 -9.82
CA LEU A 187 -13.33 5.46 -10.70
C LEU A 187 -12.05 6.11 -11.26
N SER A 188 -11.24 5.30 -11.87
CA SER A 188 -10.03 5.77 -12.53
C SER A 188 -10.36 6.29 -13.93
N ASN A 189 -9.81 7.43 -14.29
CA ASN A 189 -9.82 7.96 -15.66
C ASN A 189 -8.48 7.65 -16.35
N GLY A 190 -8.13 6.38 -16.41
CA GLY A 190 -6.96 5.92 -17.16
C GLY A 190 -7.13 6.17 -18.66
N THR A 191 -6.02 6.36 -19.35
CA THR A 191 -6.03 6.59 -20.81
C THR A 191 -6.32 5.33 -21.62
N ASP A 192 -6.26 4.15 -20.97
CA ASP A 192 -6.37 2.85 -21.63
C ASP A 192 -7.77 2.26 -21.54
N CYS A 193 -7.86 1.01 -21.08
CA CYS A 193 -9.13 0.30 -20.94
C CYS A 193 -10.07 0.91 -19.90
N LEU A 194 -9.58 1.74 -18.98
CA LEU A 194 -10.34 2.39 -17.92
C LEU A 194 -10.87 3.79 -18.29
N ASN A 195 -10.75 4.20 -19.54
CA ASN A 195 -11.31 5.49 -19.98
C ASN A 195 -12.84 5.47 -19.88
N ILE A 196 -13.36 6.14 -18.86
CA ILE A 196 -14.80 6.27 -18.58
C ILE A 196 -15.24 7.69 -18.95
N GLU A 197 -15.65 7.89 -20.20
CA GLU A 197 -16.02 9.22 -20.72
C GLU A 197 -17.24 9.83 -20.05
N SER A 198 -18.16 9.02 -19.53
CA SER A 198 -19.39 9.48 -18.88
C SER A 198 -19.87 8.50 -17.81
N PRO A 199 -19.31 8.56 -16.61
CA PRO A 199 -19.65 7.61 -15.55
C PRO A 199 -21.07 7.78 -14.99
N SER A 200 -21.73 8.90 -15.26
CA SER A 200 -23.05 9.24 -14.67
C SER A 200 -24.22 8.38 -15.15
N SER A 201 -24.04 7.57 -16.17
CA SER A 201 -25.10 6.69 -16.72
C SER A 201 -24.65 5.23 -16.84
N GLY A 202 -23.62 4.83 -16.08
CA GLY A 202 -23.05 3.50 -16.16
C GLY A 202 -24.02 2.39 -15.73
N SER A 203 -24.18 1.41 -16.58
CA SER A 203 -24.93 0.19 -16.32
C SER A 203 -23.98 -0.97 -16.00
N SER A 204 -24.51 -2.05 -15.44
CA SER A 204 -23.74 -3.29 -15.24
C SER A 204 -23.17 -3.86 -16.56
N ALA A 205 -23.86 -3.68 -17.67
CA ALA A 205 -23.39 -4.07 -18.99
C ALA A 205 -22.13 -3.28 -19.40
N LEU A 206 -22.14 -1.95 -19.17
CA LEU A 206 -20.96 -1.11 -19.42
C LEU A 206 -19.80 -1.48 -18.50
N ALA A 207 -20.06 -1.78 -17.23
CA ALA A 207 -19.06 -2.23 -16.29
C ALA A 207 -18.39 -3.54 -16.74
N ASP A 208 -19.19 -4.50 -17.20
CA ASP A 208 -18.68 -5.76 -17.74
C ASP A 208 -17.91 -5.56 -19.04
N GLU A 209 -18.34 -4.66 -19.93
CA GLU A 209 -17.63 -4.30 -21.16
C GLU A 209 -16.26 -3.70 -20.86
N ILE A 210 -16.18 -2.75 -19.90
CA ILE A 210 -14.90 -2.14 -19.49
C ILE A 210 -13.96 -3.19 -18.94
N ALA A 211 -14.44 -4.04 -18.03
CA ALA A 211 -13.62 -5.08 -17.44
C ALA A 211 -13.16 -6.12 -18.49
N GLN A 212 -14.02 -6.45 -19.47
CA GLN A 212 -13.65 -7.32 -20.58
C GLN A 212 -12.59 -6.66 -21.48
N ARG A 213 -12.75 -5.38 -21.82
CA ARG A 213 -11.76 -4.63 -22.60
C ARG A 213 -10.39 -4.61 -21.92
N CYS A 214 -10.34 -4.45 -20.60
CA CYS A 214 -9.08 -4.50 -19.85
C CYS A 214 -8.45 -5.92 -19.88
N GLN A 215 -9.26 -6.95 -19.84
CA GLN A 215 -8.80 -8.33 -19.92
C GLN A 215 -8.29 -8.66 -21.32
N ASP A 216 -9.01 -8.29 -22.38
CA ASP A 216 -8.64 -8.55 -23.78
C ASP A 216 -7.36 -7.80 -24.18
N ALA A 217 -7.11 -6.65 -23.58
CA ALA A 217 -5.87 -5.89 -23.75
C ALA A 217 -4.69 -6.42 -22.92
N ASP A 218 -4.86 -7.51 -22.18
CA ASP A 218 -3.88 -8.06 -21.22
C ASP A 218 -3.40 -7.04 -20.16
N LEU A 219 -4.27 -6.10 -19.83
CA LEU A 219 -3.99 -5.05 -18.86
C LEU A 219 -4.52 -5.37 -17.45
N LEU A 220 -5.23 -6.49 -17.30
CA LEU A 220 -5.79 -6.93 -16.03
C LEU A 220 -5.13 -8.22 -15.57
N PRO A 221 -4.19 -8.17 -14.62
CA PRO A 221 -3.57 -9.37 -14.07
C PRO A 221 -4.57 -10.26 -13.35
N THR A 222 -4.47 -11.56 -13.56
CA THR A 222 -5.26 -12.56 -12.83
C THR A 222 -4.47 -13.11 -11.65
N LEU A 223 -5.14 -13.27 -10.51
CA LEU A 223 -4.60 -13.85 -9.27
C LEU A 223 -5.08 -15.29 -9.03
N GLY A 224 -5.74 -15.90 -10.03
CA GLY A 224 -6.15 -17.30 -9.97
C GLY A 224 -7.23 -17.54 -8.91
N ASN A 225 -6.94 -18.40 -7.92
CA ASN A 225 -7.85 -18.76 -6.84
C ASN A 225 -7.54 -18.06 -5.49
N ILE A 226 -6.73 -17.03 -5.50
CA ILE A 226 -6.39 -16.27 -4.29
C ILE A 226 -7.64 -15.57 -3.74
N ASP A 227 -7.82 -15.59 -2.42
CA ASP A 227 -8.89 -14.87 -1.75
C ASP A 227 -8.66 -13.36 -1.85
N VAL A 228 -9.52 -12.65 -2.59
CA VAL A 228 -9.44 -11.22 -2.83
C VAL A 228 -10.65 -10.54 -2.22
N GLN A 229 -10.42 -9.59 -1.32
CA GLN A 229 -11.46 -8.75 -0.76
C GLN A 229 -11.30 -7.32 -1.27
N VAL A 230 -12.31 -6.84 -1.97
CA VAL A 230 -12.36 -5.48 -2.51
C VAL A 230 -13.12 -4.58 -1.54
N LEU A 231 -12.52 -3.44 -1.21
CA LEU A 231 -13.06 -2.40 -0.32
C LEU A 231 -13.14 -1.06 -1.07
N GLY A 232 -13.87 -0.10 -0.54
CA GLY A 232 -13.84 1.30 -0.98
C GLY A 232 -14.62 1.62 -2.26
N SER A 233 -15.29 0.63 -2.88
CA SER A 233 -16.09 0.88 -4.08
C SER A 233 -17.15 1.95 -3.83
N GLY A 234 -17.16 2.99 -4.67
CA GLY A 234 -18.09 4.12 -4.57
C GLY A 234 -17.76 5.16 -3.49
N TYR A 235 -16.63 5.02 -2.81
CA TYR A 235 -16.23 5.99 -1.81
C TYR A 235 -15.92 7.37 -2.43
N GLY A 236 -16.42 8.42 -1.76
CA GLY A 236 -16.17 9.82 -2.16
C GLY A 236 -16.91 10.27 -3.41
N THR A 237 -17.97 9.57 -3.81
CA THR A 237 -18.78 9.85 -5.01
C THR A 237 -20.24 10.06 -4.68
N ASP A 238 -20.99 10.64 -5.62
CA ASP A 238 -22.43 10.69 -5.54
C ASP A 238 -23.07 9.29 -5.69
N THR A 239 -24.37 9.18 -5.40
CA THR A 239 -25.07 7.89 -5.38
C THR A 239 -25.05 7.16 -6.73
N SER A 240 -25.09 7.89 -7.84
CA SER A 240 -25.08 7.28 -9.18
C SER A 240 -23.72 6.71 -9.54
N LEU A 241 -22.66 7.47 -9.26
CA LEU A 241 -21.28 7.04 -9.43
C LEU A 241 -20.91 5.91 -8.45
N ALA A 242 -21.40 5.97 -7.21
CA ALA A 242 -21.18 4.90 -6.23
C ALA A 242 -21.76 3.56 -6.71
N SER A 243 -22.97 3.60 -7.28
CA SER A 243 -23.59 2.42 -7.88
C SER A 243 -22.76 1.86 -9.05
N PHE A 244 -22.32 2.72 -9.96
CA PHE A 244 -21.50 2.31 -11.10
C PHE A 244 -20.14 1.78 -10.67
N SER A 245 -19.48 2.43 -9.71
CA SER A 245 -18.23 1.97 -9.11
C SER A 245 -18.37 0.56 -8.51
N SER A 246 -19.46 0.29 -7.81
CA SER A 246 -19.72 -1.04 -7.24
C SER A 246 -19.95 -2.10 -8.33
N GLN A 247 -20.56 -1.73 -9.45
CA GLN A 247 -20.71 -2.61 -10.61
C GLN A 247 -19.36 -2.88 -11.28
N LEU A 248 -18.52 -1.84 -11.45
CA LEU A 248 -17.15 -1.98 -11.95
C LEU A 248 -16.32 -2.89 -11.03
N ALA A 249 -16.31 -2.63 -9.74
CA ALA A 249 -15.63 -3.47 -8.75
C ALA A 249 -16.06 -4.94 -8.87
N THR A 250 -17.37 -5.19 -9.03
CA THR A 250 -17.91 -6.54 -9.21
C THR A 250 -17.45 -7.17 -10.53
N ALA A 251 -17.45 -6.42 -11.61
CA ALA A 251 -17.04 -6.89 -12.93
C ALA A 251 -15.53 -7.22 -12.98
N PHE A 252 -14.70 -6.38 -12.37
CA PHE A 252 -13.26 -6.64 -12.24
C PHE A 252 -12.99 -7.81 -11.29
N CYS A 253 -13.66 -7.86 -10.15
CA CYS A 253 -13.51 -8.90 -9.14
C CYS A 253 -13.65 -10.32 -9.76
N LYS A 254 -14.67 -10.53 -10.59
CA LYS A 254 -14.90 -11.80 -11.31
C LYS A 254 -13.73 -12.22 -12.22
N ARG A 255 -12.93 -11.26 -12.68
CA ARG A 255 -11.81 -11.49 -13.61
C ARG A 255 -10.46 -11.56 -12.91
N ILE A 256 -10.33 -10.90 -11.76
CA ILE A 256 -9.10 -10.89 -10.95
C ILE A 256 -8.89 -12.25 -10.28
N SER A 257 -9.93 -12.81 -9.66
CA SER A 257 -9.85 -14.08 -8.95
C SER A 257 -11.19 -14.80 -8.91
N THR A 258 -11.14 -16.14 -8.90
CA THR A 258 -12.34 -16.96 -8.67
C THR A 258 -12.89 -16.83 -7.25
N ASN A 259 -12.08 -16.39 -6.29
CA ASN A 259 -12.44 -16.17 -4.89
C ASN A 259 -12.45 -14.67 -4.54
N CYS A 260 -12.99 -13.83 -5.42
CA CYS A 260 -13.03 -12.40 -5.18
C CYS A 260 -14.41 -11.97 -4.64
N ARG A 261 -14.39 -11.07 -3.65
CA ARG A 261 -15.58 -10.54 -2.99
C ARG A 261 -15.50 -9.01 -2.91
N VAL A 262 -16.58 -8.34 -3.22
CA VAL A 262 -16.72 -6.89 -3.06
C VAL A 262 -17.50 -6.61 -1.79
N SER A 263 -16.89 -5.91 -0.85
CA SER A 263 -17.56 -5.41 0.35
C SER A 263 -18.12 -4.04 0.06
N GLN A 264 -19.43 -3.89 0.23
CA GLN A 264 -20.07 -2.58 0.11
C GLN A 264 -19.55 -1.68 1.23
N GLY A 265 -18.93 -0.56 0.86
CA GLY A 265 -18.53 0.47 1.81
C GLY A 265 -19.77 1.08 2.46
N LYS A 266 -19.90 0.91 3.78
CA LYS A 266 -20.85 1.69 4.57
C LYS A 266 -20.19 2.97 5.04
#